data_e6bc03a1a1944ab79b3895d4e4356695
#
_entry.id   e6bc03a1a1944ab79b3895d4e4356695
#
_cell.length_a   1.000
_cell.length_b   1.000
_cell.length_c   1.000
_cell.angle_alpha   90.00
_cell.angle_beta   90.00
_cell.angle_gamma   90.00
#
_symmetry.space_group_name_H-M   'P 1'
#
loop_
_entity.id
_entity.type
_entity.pdbx_description
1 polymer ?
#
loop_
_entity_poly.entity_id
_entity_poly.type
_entity_poly.pdbx_seq_one_letter_code
_entity_poly.pdbx_strand_id
1 'polypeptide(L)'
;SETDYVFKYTDKDADVAMPLTDLGIDPDKDLADQYDFTKTTASDADGVQRGATWQCCPGVLVYRRDIAKDVFGTDDPKEVGEKMKDWNTAKETAAQLKEKGYYTFASYADTFRLYGNSIENPWVESGDSVIKVDSKIMDWVKDSKEWLDAGYLNKTVKGQWNDDWNKAMSSESKVFAFLFPAWGIDFTLKPNWDGAEGDWAVTNPPQEYNWGGSYIQ
;
A
#
# COMPACT_ATOMS: atom_id res chain seq x y z
N SER A 1 -0.23 -13.20 10.12
CA SER A 1 0.38 -12.86 8.80
C SER A 1 -0.32 -11.67 8.15
N GLU A 2 0.31 -11.11 7.13
CA GLU A 2 -0.27 -10.08 6.27
C GLU A 2 -1.10 -10.72 5.15
N THR A 3 -2.02 -9.95 4.57
CA THR A 3 -2.94 -10.40 3.51
C THR A 3 -2.24 -11.13 2.36
N ASP A 4 -1.06 -10.68 1.94
CA ASP A 4 -0.31 -11.30 0.84
C ASP A 4 0.17 -12.72 1.15
N TYR A 5 0.19 -13.10 2.42
CA TYR A 5 0.69 -14.39 2.88
C TYR A 5 -0.39 -15.27 3.50
N VAL A 6 -1.58 -14.74 3.79
CA VAL A 6 -2.61 -15.46 4.54
C VAL A 6 -3.03 -16.74 3.83
N PHE A 7 -3.24 -16.72 2.52
CA PHE A 7 -3.63 -17.90 1.74
C PHE A 7 -2.64 -19.05 1.83
N LYS A 8 -1.36 -18.76 1.97
CA LYS A 8 -0.33 -19.80 2.15
C LYS A 8 -0.58 -20.67 3.37
N TYR A 9 -1.26 -20.13 4.37
CA TYR A 9 -1.50 -20.79 5.65
C TYR A 9 -2.96 -21.24 5.81
N THR A 10 -3.91 -20.54 5.17
CA THR A 10 -5.34 -20.87 5.25
C THR A 10 -5.78 -21.85 4.17
N ASP A 11 -4.94 -22.15 3.17
CA ASP A 11 -5.22 -23.21 2.21
C ASP A 11 -5.38 -24.54 2.95
N LYS A 12 -6.50 -25.24 2.70
CA LYS A 12 -6.80 -26.51 3.35
C LYS A 12 -5.74 -27.59 3.14
N ASP A 13 -5.07 -27.58 1.98
CA ASP A 13 -4.05 -28.55 1.62
C ASP A 13 -2.67 -28.20 2.25
N ALA A 14 -2.53 -26.98 2.80
CA ALA A 14 -1.32 -26.59 3.51
C ALA A 14 -1.18 -27.27 4.88
N ASP A 15 -2.29 -27.70 5.49
CA ASP A 15 -2.35 -28.35 6.82
C ASP A 15 -1.65 -27.52 7.92
N VAL A 16 -1.84 -26.21 7.90
CA VAL A 16 -1.22 -25.27 8.84
C VAL A 16 -2.26 -24.63 9.75
N ALA A 17 -3.28 -23.97 9.17
CA ALA A 17 -4.32 -23.29 9.93
C ALA A 17 -5.54 -24.19 10.11
N MET A 18 -5.96 -24.38 11.36
CA MET A 18 -7.18 -25.14 11.71
C MET A 18 -8.43 -24.31 11.37
N PRO A 19 -9.58 -24.96 11.06
CA PRO A 19 -10.87 -24.29 11.10
C PRO A 19 -11.10 -23.62 12.44
N LEU A 20 -11.58 -22.36 12.45
CA LEU A 20 -11.85 -21.67 13.71
C LEU A 20 -12.92 -22.38 14.55
N THR A 21 -13.85 -23.08 13.90
CA THR A 21 -14.86 -23.90 14.58
C THR A 21 -14.27 -25.02 15.43
N ASP A 22 -13.12 -25.59 15.02
CA ASP A 22 -12.42 -26.62 15.79
C ASP A 22 -11.77 -26.06 17.07
N LEU A 23 -11.58 -24.72 17.10
CA LEU A 23 -11.12 -23.97 18.26
C LEU A 23 -12.26 -23.46 19.12
N GLY A 24 -13.51 -23.78 18.78
CA GLY A 24 -14.70 -23.33 19.50
C GLY A 24 -15.11 -21.88 19.16
N ILE A 25 -14.60 -21.31 18.08
CA ILE A 25 -14.95 -19.97 17.59
C ILE A 25 -16.03 -20.13 16.52
N ASP A 26 -17.15 -19.46 16.69
CA ASP A 26 -18.23 -19.36 15.72
C ASP A 26 -18.01 -18.11 14.85
N PRO A 27 -17.56 -18.25 13.59
CA PRO A 27 -17.25 -17.08 12.75
C PRO A 27 -18.44 -16.15 12.51
N ASP A 28 -19.66 -16.69 12.41
CA ASP A 28 -20.86 -15.90 12.17
C ASP A 28 -21.25 -15.06 13.39
N LYS A 29 -20.93 -15.52 14.57
CA LYS A 29 -21.26 -14.85 15.84
C LYS A 29 -20.06 -14.04 16.37
N ASP A 30 -18.91 -14.69 16.49
CA ASP A 30 -17.75 -14.12 17.18
C ASP A 30 -16.97 -13.13 16.28
N LEU A 31 -17.11 -13.24 14.96
CA LEU A 31 -16.53 -12.33 13.97
C LEU A 31 -17.57 -11.50 13.20
N ALA A 32 -18.80 -11.39 13.75
CA ALA A 32 -19.92 -10.69 13.10
C ALA A 32 -19.59 -9.22 12.78
N ASP A 33 -18.81 -8.54 13.61
CA ASP A 33 -18.44 -7.13 13.46
C ASP A 33 -17.22 -6.91 12.55
N GLN A 34 -16.61 -7.98 12.05
CA GLN A 34 -15.49 -7.85 11.10
C GLN A 34 -16.01 -7.55 9.68
N TYR A 35 -15.20 -6.81 8.92
CA TYR A 35 -15.49 -6.56 7.51
C TYR A 35 -15.46 -7.87 6.70
N ASP A 36 -16.44 -8.05 5.83
CA ASP A 36 -16.59 -9.29 5.04
C ASP A 36 -15.34 -9.64 4.22
N PHE A 37 -14.66 -8.65 3.64
CA PHE A 37 -13.44 -8.90 2.87
C PHE A 37 -12.33 -9.52 3.73
N THR A 38 -12.24 -9.20 5.03
CA THR A 38 -11.24 -9.78 5.93
C THR A 38 -11.57 -11.24 6.25
N LYS A 39 -12.84 -11.56 6.42
CA LYS A 39 -13.30 -12.95 6.61
C LYS A 39 -13.02 -13.79 5.37
N THR A 40 -13.41 -13.29 4.19
CA THR A 40 -13.17 -13.96 2.91
C THR A 40 -11.68 -14.22 2.67
N THR A 41 -10.82 -13.24 2.96
CA THR A 41 -9.36 -13.40 2.80
C THR A 41 -8.77 -14.48 3.70
N ALA A 42 -9.35 -14.70 4.87
CA ALA A 42 -8.88 -15.70 5.85
C ALA A 42 -9.64 -17.02 5.79
N SER A 43 -10.44 -17.24 4.75
CA SER A 43 -11.12 -18.50 4.46
C SER A 43 -10.39 -19.31 3.40
N ASP A 44 -10.54 -20.64 3.44
CA ASP A 44 -10.07 -21.51 2.36
C ASP A 44 -11.00 -21.48 1.14
N ALA A 45 -10.66 -22.25 0.11
CA ALA A 45 -11.43 -22.34 -1.13
C ALA A 45 -12.87 -22.92 -0.95
N ASP A 46 -13.10 -23.65 0.14
CA ASP A 46 -14.41 -24.21 0.49
C ASP A 46 -15.22 -23.22 1.37
N GLY A 47 -14.67 -22.04 1.67
CA GLY A 47 -15.29 -21.01 2.51
C GLY A 47 -15.14 -21.25 4.01
N VAL A 48 -14.31 -22.21 4.41
CA VAL A 48 -14.06 -22.49 5.83
C VAL A 48 -13.13 -21.45 6.41
N GLN A 49 -13.59 -20.73 7.44
CA GLN A 49 -12.80 -19.71 8.12
C GLN A 49 -11.64 -20.34 8.92
N ARG A 50 -10.40 -19.99 8.56
CA ARG A 50 -9.16 -20.52 9.15
C ARG A 50 -8.28 -19.46 9.78
N GLY A 51 -8.69 -18.21 9.76
CA GLY A 51 -7.98 -17.10 10.39
C GLY A 51 -8.92 -15.98 10.76
N ALA A 52 -8.49 -15.14 11.68
CA ALA A 52 -9.20 -13.93 12.10
C ALA A 52 -8.30 -12.73 11.97
N THR A 53 -8.82 -11.61 11.48
CA THR A 53 -8.07 -10.36 11.46
C THR A 53 -8.15 -9.65 12.81
N TRP A 54 -7.05 -9.02 13.21
CA TRP A 54 -7.03 -8.16 14.39
C TRP A 54 -6.94 -6.68 14.03
N GLN A 55 -6.69 -6.36 12.75
CA GLN A 55 -6.70 -4.99 12.24
C GLN A 55 -7.03 -4.92 10.75
N CYS A 56 -7.67 -3.82 10.33
CA CYS A 56 -7.73 -3.39 8.95
C CYS A 56 -6.66 -2.32 8.71
N CYS A 57 -6.09 -2.32 7.49
CA CYS A 57 -4.96 -1.45 7.15
C CYS A 57 -5.33 -0.54 5.98
N PRO A 58 -6.06 0.58 6.22
CA PRO A 58 -6.30 1.56 5.16
C PRO A 58 -4.97 2.14 4.68
N GLY A 59 -4.90 2.42 3.39
CA GLY A 59 -3.75 3.07 2.79
C GLY A 59 -3.82 4.58 2.96
N VAL A 60 -2.66 5.19 3.20
CA VAL A 60 -2.51 6.64 3.35
C VAL A 60 -1.33 7.15 2.55
N LEU A 61 -1.34 8.42 2.18
CA LEU A 61 -0.18 9.13 1.66
C LEU A 61 0.48 9.88 2.79
N VAL A 62 1.76 9.56 3.06
CA VAL A 62 2.59 10.22 4.07
C VAL A 62 3.62 11.07 3.34
N TYR A 63 3.74 12.35 3.70
CA TYR A 63 4.58 13.29 2.97
C TYR A 63 5.45 14.15 3.87
N ARG A 64 6.58 14.61 3.32
CA ARG A 64 7.53 15.54 3.93
C ARG A 64 6.97 16.98 3.93
N ARG A 65 6.79 17.56 5.12
CA ARG A 65 6.27 18.94 5.30
C ARG A 65 7.22 19.99 4.75
N ASP A 66 8.51 19.82 4.93
CA ASP A 66 9.53 20.75 4.42
C ASP A 66 9.55 20.81 2.89
N ILE A 67 9.44 19.65 2.23
CA ILE A 67 9.34 19.58 0.77
C ILE A 67 8.03 20.22 0.28
N ALA A 68 6.90 19.92 0.95
CA ALA A 68 5.63 20.55 0.63
C ALA A 68 5.70 22.08 0.71
N LYS A 69 6.29 22.62 1.78
CA LYS A 69 6.51 24.06 1.94
C LYS A 69 7.38 24.66 0.85
N ASP A 70 8.51 24.01 0.51
CA ASP A 70 9.42 24.49 -0.53
C ASP A 70 8.75 24.54 -1.91
N VAL A 71 7.94 23.52 -2.24
CA VAL A 71 7.37 23.37 -3.58
C VAL A 71 6.02 24.08 -3.72
N PHE A 72 5.16 23.97 -2.70
CA PHE A 72 3.77 24.42 -2.77
C PHE A 72 3.49 25.68 -1.94
N GLY A 73 4.42 26.09 -1.08
CA GLY A 73 4.22 27.18 -0.14
C GLY A 73 3.35 26.82 1.06
N THR A 74 2.92 25.58 1.18
CA THR A 74 2.07 25.07 2.26
C THR A 74 2.47 23.66 2.64
N ASP A 75 2.24 23.30 3.91
CA ASP A 75 2.37 21.94 4.43
C ASP A 75 1.07 21.45 5.09
N ASP A 76 -0.03 22.16 4.88
CA ASP A 76 -1.34 21.77 5.38
C ASP A 76 -1.83 20.47 4.71
N PRO A 77 -2.23 19.44 5.48
CA PRO A 77 -2.63 18.15 4.93
C PRO A 77 -3.81 18.22 3.95
N LYS A 78 -4.74 19.14 4.15
CA LYS A 78 -5.88 19.28 3.26
C LYS A 78 -5.46 19.91 1.93
N GLU A 79 -4.64 20.96 1.98
CA GLU A 79 -4.15 21.64 0.77
C GLU A 79 -3.21 20.73 -0.05
N VAL A 80 -2.35 19.96 0.63
CA VAL A 80 -1.51 18.95 -0.03
C VAL A 80 -2.36 17.83 -0.59
N GLY A 81 -3.41 17.40 0.11
CA GLY A 81 -4.35 16.39 -0.39
C GLY A 81 -5.03 16.82 -1.69
N GLU A 82 -5.42 18.09 -1.83
CA GLU A 82 -5.97 18.60 -3.10
C GLU A 82 -5.00 18.52 -4.28
N LYS A 83 -3.69 18.58 -4.01
CA LYS A 83 -2.64 18.40 -5.03
C LYS A 83 -2.39 16.94 -5.40
N MET A 84 -2.92 16.02 -4.61
CA MET A 84 -2.75 14.57 -4.79
C MET A 84 -4.09 13.85 -4.97
N LYS A 85 -5.19 14.55 -5.18
CA LYS A 85 -6.56 14.02 -5.16
C LYS A 85 -6.92 13.03 -6.26
N ASP A 86 -6.20 13.05 -7.35
CA ASP A 86 -6.33 12.11 -8.48
C ASP A 86 -5.01 12.01 -9.25
N TRP A 87 -4.92 11.02 -10.16
CA TRP A 87 -3.69 10.78 -10.92
C TRP A 87 -3.27 11.92 -11.84
N ASN A 88 -4.21 12.70 -12.40
CA ASN A 88 -3.88 13.84 -13.25
C ASN A 88 -3.25 14.95 -12.42
N THR A 89 -3.88 15.29 -11.31
CA THR A 89 -3.39 16.31 -10.37
C THR A 89 -2.06 15.87 -9.73
N ALA A 90 -1.92 14.59 -9.37
CA ALA A 90 -0.67 14.04 -8.84
C ALA A 90 0.47 14.12 -9.86
N LYS A 91 0.20 13.96 -11.15
CA LYS A 91 1.19 14.10 -12.22
C LYS A 91 1.64 15.56 -12.40
N GLU A 92 0.72 16.52 -12.33
CA GLU A 92 1.05 17.94 -12.33
C GLU A 92 1.92 18.32 -11.11
N THR A 93 1.57 17.77 -9.95
CA THR A 93 2.34 17.92 -8.72
C THR A 93 3.73 17.29 -8.83
N ALA A 94 3.84 16.11 -9.44
CA ALA A 94 5.13 15.45 -9.70
C ALA A 94 6.05 16.29 -10.60
N ALA A 95 5.51 16.99 -11.59
CA ALA A 95 6.28 17.90 -12.42
C ALA A 95 6.83 19.09 -11.60
N GLN A 96 6.03 19.70 -10.72
CA GLN A 96 6.47 20.77 -9.82
C GLN A 96 7.56 20.30 -8.85
N LEU A 97 7.39 19.12 -8.26
CA LEU A 97 8.40 18.50 -7.38
C LEU A 97 9.72 18.31 -8.13
N LYS A 98 9.67 17.77 -9.34
CA LYS A 98 10.87 17.56 -10.18
C LYS A 98 11.59 18.86 -10.52
N GLU A 99 10.90 19.93 -10.83
CA GLU A 99 11.50 21.25 -11.10
C GLU A 99 12.36 21.75 -9.93
N LYS A 100 11.99 21.38 -8.71
CA LYS A 100 12.74 21.66 -7.48
C LYS A 100 13.77 20.58 -7.11
N GLY A 101 13.90 19.53 -7.91
CA GLY A 101 14.85 18.44 -7.70
C GLY A 101 14.39 17.34 -6.76
N TYR A 102 13.08 17.22 -6.52
CA TYR A 102 12.48 16.18 -5.70
C TYR A 102 11.87 15.06 -6.55
N TYR A 103 11.77 13.88 -5.95
CA TYR A 103 11.00 12.75 -6.45
C TYR A 103 9.65 12.70 -5.74
N THR A 104 8.60 12.30 -6.46
CA THR A 104 7.27 12.14 -5.85
C THR A 104 7.25 10.94 -4.92
N PHE A 105 7.68 9.78 -5.42
CA PHE A 105 7.79 8.53 -4.65
C PHE A 105 9.18 7.91 -4.77
N ALA A 106 9.50 7.02 -3.82
CA ALA A 106 10.80 6.37 -3.78
C ALA A 106 11.01 5.39 -4.95
N SER A 107 9.98 4.65 -5.33
CA SER A 107 10.07 3.66 -6.40
C SER A 107 8.76 3.49 -7.16
N TYR A 108 8.81 2.78 -8.27
CA TYR A 108 7.60 2.38 -9.03
C TYR A 108 6.72 1.40 -8.23
N ALA A 109 7.31 0.64 -7.31
CA ALA A 109 6.57 -0.31 -6.50
C ALA A 109 5.64 0.36 -5.49
N ASP A 110 5.92 1.62 -5.09
CA ASP A 110 5.10 2.35 -4.13
C ASP A 110 3.64 2.50 -4.59
N THR A 111 3.41 2.62 -5.89
CA THR A 111 2.08 2.84 -6.46
C THR A 111 1.32 1.55 -6.78
N PHE A 112 1.96 0.36 -6.70
CA PHE A 112 1.35 -0.90 -7.13
C PHE A 112 -0.01 -1.18 -6.50
N ARG A 113 -0.13 -0.97 -5.19
CA ARG A 113 -1.38 -1.28 -4.48
C ARG A 113 -2.58 -0.45 -4.90
N LEU A 114 -2.37 0.78 -5.34
CA LEU A 114 -3.46 1.61 -5.85
C LEU A 114 -4.10 0.97 -7.08
N TYR A 115 -3.29 0.44 -8.00
CA TYR A 115 -3.78 -0.26 -9.18
C TYR A 115 -4.24 -1.68 -8.84
N GLY A 116 -3.49 -2.40 -8.03
CA GLY A 116 -3.80 -3.78 -7.63
C GLY A 116 -5.12 -3.91 -6.88
N ASN A 117 -5.53 -2.89 -6.11
CA ASN A 117 -6.84 -2.88 -5.45
C ASN A 117 -8.01 -2.59 -6.41
N SER A 118 -7.73 -2.19 -7.64
CA SER A 118 -8.73 -1.85 -8.65
C SER A 118 -8.90 -2.92 -9.72
N ILE A 119 -8.22 -4.06 -9.61
CA ILE A 119 -8.38 -5.17 -10.55
C ILE A 119 -9.78 -5.76 -10.43
N GLU A 120 -10.34 -6.12 -11.57
CA GLU A 120 -11.68 -6.70 -11.68
C GLU A 120 -11.64 -8.22 -11.87
N ASN A 121 -10.50 -8.74 -12.33
CA ASN A 121 -10.34 -10.15 -12.64
C ASN A 121 -9.19 -10.73 -11.78
N PRO A 122 -9.37 -11.96 -11.25
CA PRO A 122 -8.29 -12.64 -10.53
C PRO A 122 -7.14 -12.97 -11.48
N TRP A 123 -5.92 -13.06 -10.93
CA TRP A 123 -4.74 -13.51 -11.69
C TRP A 123 -4.91 -14.90 -12.31
N VAL A 124 -5.63 -15.78 -11.62
CA VAL A 124 -5.96 -17.13 -12.07
C VAL A 124 -7.41 -17.40 -11.65
N GLU A 125 -8.25 -17.82 -12.58
CA GLU A 125 -9.62 -18.24 -12.29
C GLU A 125 -9.62 -19.55 -11.52
N SER A 126 -10.62 -19.73 -10.65
CA SER A 126 -10.74 -21.00 -9.90
C SER A 126 -10.83 -22.19 -10.86
N GLY A 127 -9.95 -23.17 -10.67
CA GLY A 127 -9.84 -24.36 -11.50
C GLY A 127 -9.07 -24.16 -12.82
N ASP A 128 -8.52 -22.99 -13.07
CA ASP A 128 -7.66 -22.70 -14.23
C ASP A 128 -6.18 -22.74 -13.80
N SER A 129 -5.27 -22.84 -14.77
CA SER A 129 -3.82 -22.71 -14.58
C SER A 129 -3.20 -21.59 -15.42
N VAL A 130 -4.04 -20.80 -16.10
CA VAL A 130 -3.60 -19.71 -16.98
C VAL A 130 -3.61 -18.40 -16.24
N ILE A 131 -2.46 -17.73 -16.21
CA ILE A 131 -2.34 -16.38 -15.65
C ILE A 131 -2.99 -15.38 -16.60
N LYS A 132 -3.92 -14.58 -16.06
CA LYS A 132 -4.57 -13.46 -16.74
C LYS A 132 -4.10 -12.16 -16.11
N VAL A 133 -3.52 -11.28 -16.91
CA VAL A 133 -3.09 -9.97 -16.43
C VAL A 133 -4.22 -8.98 -16.65
N ASP A 134 -4.76 -8.44 -15.57
CA ASP A 134 -5.80 -7.42 -15.62
C ASP A 134 -5.27 -6.12 -16.28
N SER A 135 -6.14 -5.41 -16.99
CA SER A 135 -5.78 -4.15 -17.67
C SER A 135 -5.22 -3.11 -16.70
N LYS A 136 -5.71 -3.07 -15.46
CA LYS A 136 -5.20 -2.17 -14.41
C LYS A 136 -3.73 -2.40 -14.08
N ILE A 137 -3.29 -3.64 -14.11
CA ILE A 137 -1.86 -3.96 -13.93
C ILE A 137 -1.03 -3.47 -15.11
N MET A 138 -1.56 -3.56 -16.33
CA MET A 138 -0.89 -3.00 -17.50
C MET A 138 -0.85 -1.47 -17.48
N ASP A 139 -1.89 -0.81 -16.97
CA ASP A 139 -1.89 0.64 -16.74
C ASP A 139 -0.80 1.02 -15.73
N TRP A 140 -0.68 0.27 -14.60
CA TRP A 140 0.43 0.48 -13.66
C TRP A 140 1.81 0.35 -14.30
N VAL A 141 2.03 -0.64 -15.15
CA VAL A 141 3.31 -0.84 -15.86
C VAL A 141 3.62 0.36 -16.76
N LYS A 142 2.62 0.83 -17.52
CA LYS A 142 2.75 1.98 -18.42
C LYS A 142 3.03 3.27 -17.65
N ASP A 143 2.24 3.55 -16.62
CA ASP A 143 2.38 4.77 -15.83
C ASP A 143 3.68 4.77 -15.03
N SER A 144 4.08 3.63 -14.47
CA SER A 144 5.39 3.48 -13.80
C SER A 144 6.55 3.79 -14.75
N LYS A 145 6.49 3.29 -15.99
CA LYS A 145 7.50 3.61 -17.01
C LYS A 145 7.50 5.10 -17.34
N GLU A 146 6.32 5.68 -17.56
CA GLU A 146 6.20 7.12 -17.88
C GLU A 146 6.79 7.98 -16.74
N TRP A 147 6.44 7.68 -15.47
CA TRP A 147 6.92 8.42 -14.31
C TRP A 147 8.44 8.26 -14.11
N LEU A 148 8.99 7.07 -14.37
CA LEU A 148 10.43 6.84 -14.34
C LEU A 148 11.15 7.64 -15.44
N ASP A 149 10.64 7.62 -16.66
CA ASP A 149 11.23 8.34 -17.80
C ASP A 149 11.15 9.87 -17.59
N ALA A 150 10.04 10.35 -17.04
CA ALA A 150 9.86 11.74 -16.65
C ALA A 150 10.74 12.17 -15.46
N GLY A 151 11.30 11.24 -14.68
CA GLY A 151 12.14 11.52 -13.52
C GLY A 151 11.35 11.90 -12.27
N TYR A 152 10.09 11.46 -12.16
CA TYR A 152 9.23 11.66 -11.00
C TYR A 152 9.49 10.65 -9.89
N LEU A 153 10.11 9.51 -10.22
CA LEU A 153 10.49 8.44 -9.30
C LEU A 153 12.02 8.33 -9.22
N ASN A 154 12.50 7.87 -8.05
CA ASN A 154 13.93 7.63 -7.88
C ASN A 154 14.34 6.32 -8.58
N LYS A 155 15.13 6.44 -9.65
CA LYS A 155 15.56 5.29 -10.47
C LYS A 155 16.52 4.34 -9.75
N THR A 156 17.11 4.74 -8.64
CA THR A 156 18.05 3.91 -7.90
C THR A 156 17.37 2.95 -6.94
N VAL A 157 16.16 3.27 -6.49
CA VAL A 157 15.36 2.41 -5.60
C VAL A 157 14.55 1.43 -6.44
N LYS A 158 14.83 0.14 -6.32
CA LYS A 158 14.27 -0.92 -7.18
C LYS A 158 13.02 -1.61 -6.64
N GLY A 159 12.49 -1.16 -5.52
CA GLY A 159 11.29 -1.75 -4.91
C GLY A 159 11.08 -1.22 -3.50
N GLN A 160 10.11 -1.79 -2.80
CA GLN A 160 9.82 -1.51 -1.40
C GLN A 160 10.49 -2.53 -0.47
N TRP A 161 10.54 -2.24 0.82
CA TRP A 161 10.95 -3.14 1.92
C TRP A 161 12.40 -3.61 1.82
N ASN A 162 13.30 -2.76 1.32
CA ASN A 162 14.74 -2.97 1.26
C ASN A 162 15.52 -1.75 1.77
N ASP A 163 16.82 -1.90 1.98
CA ASP A 163 17.67 -0.85 2.56
C ASP A 163 17.66 0.45 1.76
N ASP A 164 17.63 0.39 0.42
CA ASP A 164 17.62 1.60 -0.41
C ASP A 164 16.30 2.35 -0.29
N TRP A 165 15.18 1.62 -0.19
CA TRP A 165 13.88 2.20 0.05
C TRP A 165 13.76 2.78 1.46
N ASN A 166 14.31 2.10 2.47
CA ASN A 166 14.37 2.60 3.84
C ASN A 166 15.21 3.89 3.92
N LYS A 167 16.38 3.94 3.28
CA LYS A 167 17.21 5.15 3.20
C LYS A 167 16.52 6.31 2.51
N ALA A 168 15.58 6.04 1.60
CA ALA A 168 14.80 7.08 0.94
C ALA A 168 13.85 7.83 1.89
N MET A 169 13.69 7.37 3.15
CA MET A 169 12.94 8.05 4.21
C MET A 169 13.78 9.01 5.04
N SER A 170 15.12 9.02 4.90
CA SER A 170 16.00 9.88 5.69
C SER A 170 15.82 11.37 5.37
N SER A 171 16.29 12.25 6.25
CA SER A 171 16.21 13.71 6.09
C SER A 171 16.98 14.23 4.88
N GLU A 172 18.06 13.55 4.48
CA GLU A 172 18.85 13.87 3.29
C GLU A 172 18.17 13.46 1.98
N SER A 173 17.15 12.62 2.06
CA SER A 173 16.43 12.13 0.89
C SER A 173 15.66 13.25 0.18
N LYS A 174 15.54 13.12 -1.13
CA LYS A 174 14.76 13.99 -2.00
C LYS A 174 13.37 13.42 -2.34
N VAL A 175 12.92 12.41 -1.63
CA VAL A 175 11.60 11.79 -1.84
C VAL A 175 10.54 12.55 -1.03
N PHE A 176 9.49 12.98 -1.74
CA PHE A 176 8.40 13.77 -1.16
C PHE A 176 7.46 12.91 -0.34
N ALA A 177 7.03 11.76 -0.85
CA ALA A 177 5.95 10.99 -0.23
C ALA A 177 6.13 9.48 -0.34
N PHE A 178 5.45 8.79 0.56
CA PHE A 178 5.32 7.34 0.61
C PHE A 178 3.85 6.94 0.72
N LEU A 179 3.52 5.79 0.19
CA LEU A 179 2.21 5.17 0.30
C LEU A 179 2.30 4.03 1.30
N PHE A 180 1.72 4.23 2.48
CA PHE A 180 1.81 3.31 3.61
C PHE A 180 0.47 2.72 4.02
N PRO A 181 0.46 1.51 4.60
CA PRO A 181 -0.58 1.13 5.54
C PRO A 181 -0.42 1.94 6.84
N ALA A 182 -1.48 2.06 7.62
CA ALA A 182 -1.44 2.83 8.87
C ALA A 182 -0.30 2.39 9.81
N TRP A 183 -0.02 1.09 9.91
CA TRP A 183 1.09 0.56 10.72
C TRP A 183 2.49 0.92 10.16
N GLY A 184 2.59 1.22 8.87
CA GLY A 184 3.86 1.58 8.22
C GLY A 184 4.50 2.83 8.78
N ILE A 185 3.70 3.72 9.38
CA ILE A 185 4.20 4.93 10.05
C ILE A 185 5.08 4.56 11.24
N ASP A 186 4.60 3.69 12.12
CA ASP A 186 5.33 3.31 13.33
C ASP A 186 6.43 2.29 13.07
N PHE A 187 6.17 1.28 12.22
CA PHE A 187 7.09 0.17 12.01
C PHE A 187 8.14 0.43 10.92
N THR A 188 7.91 1.42 10.06
CA THR A 188 8.80 1.65 8.90
C THR A 188 9.30 3.08 8.84
N LEU A 189 8.40 4.07 8.85
CA LEU A 189 8.82 5.46 8.71
C LEU A 189 9.63 5.94 9.92
N LYS A 190 9.09 5.83 11.12
CA LYS A 190 9.76 6.30 12.35
C LYS A 190 11.15 5.72 12.57
N PRO A 191 11.38 4.40 12.38
CA PRO A 191 12.72 3.84 12.55
C PRO A 191 13.75 4.31 11.52
N ASN A 192 13.31 4.77 10.36
CA ASN A 192 14.17 5.21 9.25
C ASN A 192 14.24 6.75 9.11
N TRP A 193 13.49 7.49 9.92
CA TRP A 193 13.52 8.95 9.96
C TRP A 193 14.53 9.45 11.01
N ASP A 194 15.45 10.30 10.60
CA ASP A 194 16.52 10.88 11.42
C ASP A 194 16.33 12.38 11.68
N GLY A 195 15.17 12.95 11.30
CA GLY A 195 14.79 14.34 11.56
C GLY A 195 13.91 14.49 12.81
N ALA A 196 13.20 15.61 12.91
CA ALA A 196 12.36 15.92 14.04
C ALA A 196 10.97 15.26 13.97
N GLU A 197 10.36 15.07 15.13
CA GLU A 197 8.96 14.70 15.23
C GLU A 197 8.08 15.81 14.63
N GLY A 198 7.08 15.43 13.82
CA GLY A 198 6.21 16.38 13.15
C GLY A 198 6.65 16.82 11.74
N ASP A 199 7.82 16.39 11.26
CA ASP A 199 8.31 16.69 9.90
C ASP A 199 7.52 15.99 8.80
N TRP A 200 6.73 15.00 9.16
CA TRP A 200 5.84 14.27 8.27
C TRP A 200 4.37 14.57 8.57
N ALA A 201 3.54 14.50 7.55
CA ALA A 201 2.10 14.57 7.69
C ALA A 201 1.40 13.53 6.82
N VAL A 202 0.12 13.31 7.07
CA VAL A 202 -0.71 12.31 6.39
C VAL A 202 -1.83 13.02 5.65
N THR A 203 -2.11 12.55 4.43
CA THR A 203 -3.26 13.00 3.63
C THR A 203 -3.81 11.84 2.79
N ASN A 204 -4.88 12.10 2.03
CA ASN A 204 -5.45 11.12 1.13
C ASN A 204 -4.52 10.87 -0.08
N PRO A 205 -4.40 9.62 -0.52
CA PRO A 205 -3.69 9.26 -1.75
C PRO A 205 -4.51 9.65 -2.99
N PRO A 206 -3.93 9.62 -4.21
CA PRO A 206 -4.64 9.93 -5.45
C PRO A 206 -5.78 8.96 -5.78
N GLN A 207 -5.80 7.82 -5.14
CA GLN A 207 -6.84 6.82 -5.21
C GLN A 207 -6.89 6.06 -3.89
N GLU A 208 -8.09 5.80 -3.38
CA GLU A 208 -8.24 4.97 -2.18
C GLU A 208 -7.69 3.56 -2.41
N TYR A 209 -7.03 3.02 -1.41
CA TYR A 209 -6.51 1.68 -1.43
C TYR A 209 -6.43 1.09 -0.01
N ASN A 210 -6.32 -0.22 0.05
CA ASN A 210 -6.26 -0.98 1.28
C ASN A 210 -5.08 -1.96 1.25
N TRP A 211 -4.41 -2.10 2.37
CA TRP A 211 -3.36 -3.11 2.57
C TRP A 211 -3.93 -4.43 3.10
N GLY A 212 -5.25 -4.55 3.20
CA GLY A 212 -5.92 -5.72 3.75
C GLY A 212 -5.94 -5.71 5.26
N GLY A 213 -5.56 -6.82 5.87
CA GLY A 213 -5.52 -6.99 7.31
C GLY A 213 -4.28 -7.75 7.77
N SER A 214 -4.08 -7.80 9.07
CA SER A 214 -3.14 -8.69 9.71
C SER A 214 -3.89 -9.81 10.43
N TYR A 215 -3.49 -11.05 10.21
CA TYR A 215 -4.27 -12.24 10.56
C TYR A 215 -3.56 -13.09 11.60
N ILE A 216 -4.37 -13.65 12.51
CA ILE A 216 -4.02 -14.76 13.40
C ILE A 216 -4.61 -16.02 12.76
N GLN A 217 -3.80 -17.07 12.67
CA GLN A 217 -4.16 -18.37 12.09
C GLN A 217 -3.85 -19.48 13.08
#